data_6c0e763d37a815b34ada86f1a533cd2b
#
_entry.id   6c0e763d37a815b34ada86f1a533cd2b
#
_cell.length_a   1.000
_cell.length_b   1.000
_cell.length_c   1.000
_cell.angle_alpha   90.00
_cell.angle_beta   90.00
_cell.angle_gamma   90.00
#
_symmetry.space_group_name_H-M   'P 1'
#
loop_
_entity.id
_entity.type
_entity.pdbx_description
1 polymer ?
#
loop_
_entity_poly.entity_id
_entity_poly.type
_entity_poly.pdbx_seq_one_letter_code
_entity_poly.pdbx_strand_id
1 'polypeptide(L)'
;VINLTPDSKLAFAQGVANKVTVDERATGTTLNIDSSATVRELNLDTGTTVTGTGDIGVLTVNSDGSVVPMLPDTIIIRPGVTADINHTVMDSTAAAESSEDPRLLAGYPAARNVAPKTADIVFSTNKSGTIYWALTTLMDGSVDEETLVNPSAYSAKIIKNGTVKVGT
;
A
#
# COMPACT_ATOMS: atom_id res chain seq x y z
N VAL A 1 -27.80 -7.57 6.14
CA VAL A 1 -26.84 -8.34 6.96
C VAL A 1 -26.88 -9.78 6.49
N ILE A 2 -25.72 -10.36 6.16
CA ILE A 2 -25.56 -11.77 5.84
C ILE A 2 -24.87 -12.44 7.03
N ASN A 3 -25.54 -13.40 7.64
CA ASN A 3 -24.97 -14.18 8.73
C ASN A 3 -24.36 -15.46 8.15
N LEU A 4 -23.05 -15.63 8.28
CA LEU A 4 -22.35 -16.83 7.86
C LEU A 4 -22.26 -17.83 9.00
N THR A 5 -22.34 -19.11 8.67
CA THR A 5 -22.01 -20.22 9.57
C THR A 5 -20.56 -20.64 9.38
N PRO A 6 -19.97 -21.46 10.27
CA PRO A 6 -18.65 -22.05 10.04
C PRO A 6 -18.52 -22.69 8.67
N ASP A 7 -17.33 -22.63 8.08
CA ASP A 7 -16.96 -23.18 6.76
C ASP A 7 -17.79 -22.62 5.58
N SER A 8 -18.38 -21.46 5.74
CA SER A 8 -19.14 -20.79 4.68
C SER A 8 -18.19 -20.26 3.57
N LYS A 9 -18.77 -20.19 2.35
CA LYS A 9 -18.11 -19.55 1.21
C LYS A 9 -18.98 -18.40 0.72
N LEU A 10 -18.42 -17.21 0.64
CA LEU A 10 -19.09 -16.03 0.12
C LEU A 10 -18.27 -15.43 -1.02
N ALA A 11 -18.94 -15.04 -2.11
CA ALA A 11 -18.30 -14.40 -3.25
C ALA A 11 -18.90 -13.02 -3.53
N PHE A 12 -18.03 -12.04 -3.70
CA PHE A 12 -18.36 -10.74 -4.26
C PHE A 12 -17.87 -10.72 -5.70
N ALA A 13 -18.80 -10.90 -6.65
CA ALA A 13 -18.46 -11.00 -8.06
C ALA A 13 -18.21 -9.63 -8.71
N GLN A 14 -18.90 -8.58 -8.24
CA GLN A 14 -18.75 -7.22 -8.77
C GLN A 14 -19.37 -6.17 -7.85
N GLY A 15 -18.98 -4.90 -8.04
CA GLY A 15 -19.55 -3.76 -7.34
C GLY A 15 -18.80 -3.41 -6.07
N VAL A 16 -19.41 -2.55 -5.24
CA VAL A 16 -18.77 -1.99 -4.05
C VAL A 16 -19.54 -2.38 -2.80
N ALA A 17 -18.88 -3.09 -1.88
CA ALA A 17 -19.36 -3.30 -0.52
C ALA A 17 -18.72 -2.25 0.40
N ASN A 18 -19.55 -1.49 1.14
CA ASN A 18 -19.00 -0.46 2.05
C ASN A 18 -18.30 -1.09 3.25
N LYS A 19 -18.91 -2.13 3.83
CA LYS A 19 -18.35 -2.85 4.99
C LYS A 19 -18.71 -4.32 4.95
N VAL A 20 -17.73 -5.16 5.18
CA VAL A 20 -17.86 -6.60 5.38
C VAL A 20 -17.22 -6.96 6.71
N THR A 21 -17.92 -7.71 7.53
CA THR A 21 -17.37 -8.27 8.78
C THR A 21 -17.55 -9.78 8.76
N VAL A 22 -16.46 -10.50 8.96
CA VAL A 22 -16.49 -11.95 9.23
C VAL A 22 -16.43 -12.12 10.73
N ASP A 23 -17.60 -12.41 11.32
CA ASP A 23 -17.80 -12.54 12.77
C ASP A 23 -16.99 -13.72 13.35
N GLU A 24 -16.64 -13.64 14.63
CA GLU A 24 -15.86 -14.66 15.35
C GLU A 24 -16.45 -16.08 15.26
N ARG A 25 -17.76 -16.19 15.05
CA ARG A 25 -18.48 -17.47 14.93
C ARG A 25 -18.41 -18.09 13.54
N ALA A 26 -18.01 -17.34 12.53
CA ALA A 26 -17.90 -17.79 11.14
C ALA A 26 -16.52 -18.38 10.84
N THR A 27 -16.05 -19.29 11.70
CA THR A 27 -14.73 -19.94 11.54
C THR A 27 -14.62 -20.72 10.24
N GLY A 28 -13.42 -20.76 9.63
CA GLY A 28 -13.18 -21.49 8.38
C GLY A 28 -13.80 -20.84 7.14
N THR A 29 -14.33 -19.61 7.25
CA THR A 29 -14.93 -18.90 6.12
C THR A 29 -13.93 -18.62 5.02
N THR A 30 -14.36 -18.83 3.78
CA THR A 30 -13.66 -18.38 2.58
C THR A 30 -14.44 -17.22 1.95
N LEU A 31 -13.76 -16.10 1.71
CA LEU A 31 -14.30 -14.92 1.06
C LEU A 31 -13.61 -14.70 -0.28
N ASN A 32 -14.34 -14.81 -1.39
CA ASN A 32 -13.81 -14.48 -2.71
C ASN A 32 -14.19 -13.05 -3.09
N ILE A 33 -13.21 -12.23 -3.47
CA ILE A 33 -13.39 -10.86 -3.96
C ILE A 33 -12.85 -10.82 -5.39
N ASP A 34 -13.75 -10.82 -6.37
CA ASP A 34 -13.38 -10.82 -7.78
C ASP A 34 -12.80 -9.48 -8.22
N SER A 35 -12.05 -9.47 -9.31
CA SER A 35 -11.35 -8.28 -9.84
C SER A 35 -12.26 -7.07 -10.14
N SER A 36 -13.56 -7.28 -10.27
CA SER A 36 -14.56 -6.22 -10.48
C SER A 36 -15.28 -5.80 -9.20
N ALA A 37 -14.84 -6.32 -8.05
CA ALA A 37 -15.42 -6.03 -6.74
C ALA A 37 -14.44 -5.23 -5.87
N THR A 38 -14.99 -4.32 -5.08
CA THR A 38 -14.26 -3.54 -4.08
C THR A 38 -14.92 -3.69 -2.73
N VAL A 39 -14.16 -3.99 -1.70
CA VAL A 39 -14.60 -3.95 -0.29
C VAL A 39 -13.90 -2.78 0.39
N ARG A 40 -14.64 -1.71 0.74
CA ARG A 40 -14.05 -0.51 1.36
C ARG A 40 -13.51 -0.77 2.75
N GLU A 41 -14.24 -1.54 3.56
CA GLU A 41 -13.82 -1.96 4.90
C GLU A 41 -14.05 -3.45 5.06
N LEU A 42 -13.00 -4.21 5.33
CA LEU A 42 -13.05 -5.64 5.63
C LEU A 42 -12.54 -5.89 7.06
N ASN A 43 -13.42 -6.39 7.93
CA ASN A 43 -13.08 -6.78 9.29
C ASN A 43 -13.09 -8.30 9.42
N LEU A 44 -11.99 -8.87 9.91
CA LEU A 44 -11.82 -10.31 10.13
C LEU A 44 -11.68 -10.56 11.63
N ASP A 45 -12.80 -10.95 12.27
CA ASP A 45 -12.82 -11.28 13.69
C ASP A 45 -12.52 -12.76 13.97
N THR A 46 -12.30 -13.54 12.92
CA THR A 46 -11.85 -14.93 12.94
C THR A 46 -10.89 -15.22 11.78
N GLY A 47 -10.09 -16.29 11.90
CA GLY A 47 -9.22 -16.75 10.81
C GLY A 47 -10.02 -17.01 9.54
N THR A 48 -9.73 -16.23 8.50
CA THR A 48 -10.49 -16.21 7.23
C THR A 48 -9.54 -16.32 6.04
N THR A 49 -9.90 -17.17 5.08
CA THR A 49 -9.19 -17.22 3.79
C THR A 49 -9.87 -16.29 2.81
N VAL A 50 -9.20 -15.23 2.41
CA VAL A 50 -9.63 -14.36 1.31
C VAL A 50 -9.00 -14.88 0.02
N THR A 51 -9.73 -14.82 -1.08
CA THR A 51 -9.28 -15.23 -2.42
C THR A 51 -9.73 -14.20 -3.46
N GLY A 52 -9.22 -14.32 -4.68
CA GLY A 52 -9.53 -13.38 -5.76
C GLY A 52 -8.47 -12.28 -5.90
N THR A 53 -8.80 -11.24 -6.68
CA THR A 53 -7.90 -10.13 -7.03
C THR A 53 -8.60 -8.78 -6.98
N GLY A 54 -9.73 -8.70 -6.29
CA GLY A 54 -10.46 -7.45 -6.09
C GLY A 54 -9.80 -6.54 -5.05
N ASP A 55 -10.30 -5.33 -4.93
CA ASP A 55 -9.71 -4.30 -4.09
C ASP A 55 -10.26 -4.32 -2.66
N ILE A 56 -9.37 -4.08 -1.69
CA ILE A 56 -9.72 -3.86 -0.29
C ILE A 56 -9.15 -2.51 0.13
N GLY A 57 -10.00 -1.58 0.55
CA GLY A 57 -9.55 -0.29 1.07
C GLY A 57 -8.91 -0.44 2.45
N VAL A 58 -9.68 -0.76 3.47
CA VAL A 58 -9.18 -0.96 4.84
C VAL A 58 -9.40 -2.41 5.25
N LEU A 59 -8.32 -3.10 5.61
CA LEU A 59 -8.36 -4.42 6.23
C LEU A 59 -8.09 -4.31 7.73
N THR A 60 -8.98 -4.84 8.54
CA THR A 60 -8.77 -4.99 9.99
C THR A 60 -8.75 -6.47 10.36
N VAL A 61 -7.69 -6.94 10.98
CA VAL A 61 -7.52 -8.33 11.42
C VAL A 61 -7.46 -8.39 12.94
N ASN A 62 -8.43 -9.07 13.54
CA ASN A 62 -8.60 -9.18 14.99
C ASN A 62 -8.28 -10.59 15.53
N SER A 63 -8.02 -11.57 14.63
CA SER A 63 -7.73 -12.96 15.00
C SER A 63 -6.67 -13.56 14.08
N ASP A 64 -5.87 -14.47 14.62
CA ASP A 64 -4.85 -15.22 13.87
C ASP A 64 -5.45 -16.10 12.77
N GLY A 65 -4.60 -16.51 11.81
CA GLY A 65 -4.94 -17.48 10.78
C GLY A 65 -5.65 -16.90 9.57
N SER A 66 -5.68 -15.57 9.43
CA SER A 66 -6.20 -14.93 8.22
C SER A 66 -5.17 -14.93 7.09
N VAL A 67 -5.64 -15.24 5.87
CA VAL A 67 -4.84 -15.21 4.65
C VAL A 67 -5.51 -14.30 3.63
N VAL A 68 -4.81 -13.26 3.18
CA VAL A 68 -5.29 -12.24 2.24
C VAL A 68 -4.26 -12.07 1.13
N PRO A 69 -4.45 -12.63 -0.06
CA PRO A 69 -3.41 -12.66 -1.11
C PRO A 69 -3.20 -11.32 -1.83
N MET A 70 -4.12 -10.35 -1.70
CA MET A 70 -3.98 -9.00 -2.23
C MET A 70 -3.44 -8.06 -1.15
N LEU A 71 -2.85 -6.93 -1.56
CA LEU A 71 -2.39 -5.88 -0.66
C LEU A 71 -3.50 -4.82 -0.49
N PRO A 72 -4.12 -4.67 0.70
CA PRO A 72 -5.07 -3.60 0.99
C PRO A 72 -4.40 -2.22 1.02
N ASP A 73 -5.18 -1.15 0.79
CA ASP A 73 -4.67 0.23 0.89
C ASP A 73 -4.21 0.56 2.33
N THR A 74 -4.96 0.08 3.31
CA THR A 74 -4.63 0.24 4.74
C THR A 74 -4.79 -1.09 5.46
N ILE A 75 -3.81 -1.45 6.29
CA ILE A 75 -3.80 -2.67 7.07
C ILE A 75 -3.76 -2.32 8.57
N ILE A 76 -4.68 -2.89 9.32
CA ILE A 76 -4.74 -2.76 10.77
C ILE A 76 -4.77 -4.17 11.36
N ILE A 77 -3.75 -4.55 12.12
CA ILE A 77 -3.69 -5.84 12.81
C ILE A 77 -3.70 -5.57 14.32
N ARG A 78 -4.56 -6.29 15.04
CA ARG A 78 -4.63 -6.20 16.50
C ARG A 78 -3.29 -6.63 17.12
N PRO A 79 -2.78 -5.95 18.17
CA PRO A 79 -1.58 -6.37 18.86
C PRO A 79 -1.64 -7.83 19.33
N GLY A 80 -0.59 -8.59 19.03
CA GLY A 80 -0.48 -10.02 19.35
C GLY A 80 -1.14 -10.97 18.34
N VAL A 81 -1.70 -10.43 17.25
CA VAL A 81 -2.29 -11.18 16.13
C VAL A 81 -1.33 -11.14 14.93
N THR A 82 -1.32 -12.22 14.15
CA THR A 82 -0.58 -12.34 12.89
C THR A 82 -1.50 -12.74 11.75
N ALA A 83 -1.19 -12.26 10.53
CA ALA A 83 -1.90 -12.63 9.31
C ALA A 83 -0.94 -12.75 8.14
N ASP A 84 -1.25 -13.62 7.16
CA ASP A 84 -0.54 -13.68 5.89
C ASP A 84 -1.22 -12.72 4.90
N ILE A 85 -0.56 -11.60 4.60
CA ILE A 85 -1.07 -10.59 3.69
C ILE A 85 -0.08 -10.39 2.55
N ASN A 86 -0.57 -10.51 1.32
CA ASN A 86 0.26 -10.45 0.12
C ASN A 86 1.49 -11.39 0.21
N HIS A 87 1.24 -12.63 0.67
CA HIS A 87 2.27 -13.67 0.86
C HIS A 87 3.38 -13.31 1.88
N THR A 88 3.07 -12.42 2.81
CA THR A 88 3.98 -12.01 3.89
C THR A 88 3.26 -12.11 5.22
N VAL A 89 3.85 -12.81 6.19
CA VAL A 89 3.31 -12.84 7.55
C VAL A 89 3.58 -11.50 8.22
N MET A 90 2.52 -10.82 8.63
CA MET A 90 2.56 -9.50 9.26
C MET A 90 1.94 -9.55 10.66
N ASP A 91 2.48 -8.73 11.55
CA ASP A 91 1.92 -8.36 12.84
C ASP A 91 1.46 -6.89 12.84
N SER A 92 1.04 -6.36 13.98
CA SER A 92 0.61 -4.97 14.10
C SER A 92 1.71 -3.94 13.76
N THR A 93 2.99 -4.28 13.95
CA THR A 93 4.11 -3.39 13.63
C THR A 93 4.36 -3.37 12.13
N ALA A 94 4.48 -4.53 11.50
CA ALA A 94 4.68 -4.65 10.06
C ALA A 94 3.49 -4.09 9.27
N ALA A 95 2.25 -4.25 9.78
CA ALA A 95 1.05 -3.68 9.20
C ALA A 95 1.07 -2.14 9.22
N ALA A 96 1.49 -1.53 10.32
CA ALA A 96 1.62 -0.08 10.43
C ALA A 96 2.65 0.46 9.42
N GLU A 97 3.80 -0.20 9.29
CA GLU A 97 4.82 0.15 8.30
C GLU A 97 4.32 -0.01 6.86
N SER A 98 3.57 -1.07 6.58
CA SER A 98 3.03 -1.34 5.25
C SER A 98 1.92 -0.36 4.83
N SER A 99 1.13 0.13 5.79
CA SER A 99 0.02 1.06 5.53
C SER A 99 0.43 2.54 5.50
N GLU A 100 1.65 2.88 5.93
CA GLU A 100 2.15 4.26 5.82
C GLU A 100 2.26 4.70 4.35
N ASP A 101 1.94 5.97 4.08
CA ASP A 101 2.18 6.57 2.78
C ASP A 101 3.66 6.49 2.38
N PRO A 102 3.97 6.29 1.09
CA PRO A 102 5.34 6.36 0.61
C PRO A 102 5.98 7.70 0.97
N ARG A 103 7.10 7.66 1.66
CA ARG A 103 7.84 8.88 2.07
C ARG A 103 9.34 8.68 2.00
N LEU A 104 10.06 9.76 1.86
CA LEU A 104 11.51 9.77 2.04
C LEU A 104 11.85 9.56 3.51
N LEU A 105 12.86 8.75 3.80
CA LEU A 105 13.39 8.60 5.15
C LEU A 105 14.09 9.87 5.61
N ALA A 106 14.22 10.06 6.93
CA ALA A 106 14.90 11.21 7.51
C ALA A 106 16.34 11.35 6.97
N GLY A 107 16.71 12.58 6.57
CA GLY A 107 18.00 12.86 5.97
C GLY A 107 18.09 12.62 4.45
N TYR A 108 16.99 12.26 3.81
CA TYR A 108 16.92 12.11 2.36
C TYR A 108 15.92 13.12 1.74
N PRO A 109 16.14 13.56 0.47
CA PRO A 109 17.30 13.25 -0.38
C PRO A 109 18.60 13.84 0.18
N ALA A 110 19.72 13.16 -0.02
CA ALA A 110 21.03 13.63 0.43
C ALA A 110 22.00 13.80 -0.75
N ALA A 111 22.76 14.92 -0.76
CA ALA A 111 23.86 15.09 -1.70
C ALA A 111 25.13 14.45 -1.14
N ARG A 112 25.80 13.66 -1.97
CA ARG A 112 27.10 13.03 -1.67
C ARG A 112 28.10 13.29 -2.80
N ASN A 113 29.38 13.09 -2.52
CA ASN A 113 30.44 13.26 -3.51
C ASN A 113 30.35 14.60 -4.25
N VAL A 114 30.06 15.66 -3.51
CA VAL A 114 29.84 17.00 -4.05
C VAL A 114 31.18 17.56 -4.57
N ALA A 115 31.23 17.87 -5.88
CA ALA A 115 32.34 18.51 -6.54
C ALA A 115 31.84 19.75 -7.31
N PRO A 116 32.72 20.63 -7.84
CA PRO A 116 32.28 21.89 -8.45
C PRO A 116 31.26 21.78 -9.58
N LYS A 117 31.16 20.63 -10.22
CA LYS A 117 30.23 20.39 -11.36
C LYS A 117 29.41 19.12 -11.23
N THR A 118 29.54 18.36 -10.14
CA THR A 118 28.89 17.05 -9.97
C THR A 118 28.50 16.84 -8.53
N ALA A 119 27.40 16.14 -8.30
CA ALA A 119 27.00 15.59 -7.02
C ALA A 119 26.17 14.33 -7.25
N ASP A 120 26.28 13.39 -6.32
CA ASP A 120 25.37 12.25 -6.27
C ASP A 120 24.19 12.59 -5.39
N ILE A 121 22.98 12.47 -5.88
CA ILE A 121 21.76 12.60 -5.08
C ILE A 121 21.27 11.20 -4.72
N VAL A 122 21.24 10.93 -3.44
CA VAL A 122 20.85 9.62 -2.90
C VAL A 122 19.46 9.73 -2.29
N PHE A 123 18.64 8.73 -2.55
CA PHE A 123 17.27 8.61 -2.02
C PHE A 123 17.17 7.35 -1.17
N SER A 124 16.35 7.42 -0.14
CA SER A 124 15.88 6.25 0.63
C SER A 124 14.45 6.48 1.07
N THR A 125 13.63 5.45 0.96
CA THR A 125 12.20 5.50 1.22
C THR A 125 11.80 4.38 2.18
N ASN A 126 10.66 4.56 2.85
CA ASN A 126 10.04 3.52 3.69
C ASN A 126 9.35 2.41 2.88
N LYS A 127 9.16 2.61 1.57
CA LYS A 127 8.55 1.62 0.64
C LYS A 127 9.33 1.54 -0.65
N SER A 128 9.30 0.36 -1.26
CA SER A 128 9.81 0.16 -2.63
C SER A 128 8.95 0.94 -3.62
N GLY A 129 9.58 1.47 -4.66
CA GLY A 129 8.84 2.23 -5.66
C GLY A 129 9.71 2.91 -6.68
N THR A 130 9.13 3.89 -7.36
CA THR A 130 9.83 4.75 -8.32
C THR A 130 9.74 6.19 -7.84
N ILE A 131 10.88 6.83 -7.66
CA ILE A 131 10.98 8.27 -7.38
C ILE A 131 11.16 8.99 -8.70
N TYR A 132 10.30 9.97 -8.95
CA TYR A 132 10.45 10.96 -10.02
C TYR A 132 11.14 12.18 -9.44
N TRP A 133 12.14 12.70 -10.13
CA TRP A 133 12.88 13.86 -9.66
C TRP A 133 13.17 14.85 -10.80
N ALA A 134 13.26 16.12 -10.46
CA ALA A 134 13.66 17.18 -11.36
C ALA A 134 14.63 18.14 -10.66
N LEU A 135 15.66 18.57 -11.40
CA LEU A 135 16.53 19.67 -11.04
C LEU A 135 16.02 20.92 -11.73
N THR A 136 15.72 21.97 -10.97
CA THR A 136 15.16 23.20 -11.50
C THR A 136 16.03 24.41 -11.17
N THR A 137 15.83 25.50 -11.88
CA THR A 137 16.44 26.81 -11.56
C THR A 137 15.61 27.60 -10.54
N LEU A 138 14.46 27.10 -10.12
CA LEU A 138 13.56 27.78 -9.20
C LEU A 138 14.08 27.61 -7.77
N MET A 139 14.27 28.72 -7.05
CA MET A 139 14.72 28.71 -5.65
C MET A 139 13.56 28.54 -4.65
N ASP A 140 12.32 28.71 -5.08
CA ASP A 140 11.10 28.71 -4.26
C ASP A 140 9.92 27.95 -4.90
N GLY A 141 10.16 27.25 -6.01
CA GLY A 141 9.11 26.58 -6.78
C GLY A 141 8.84 25.17 -6.33
N SER A 142 7.61 24.87 -5.98
CA SER A 142 7.09 23.51 -6.02
C SER A 142 6.92 23.07 -7.48
N VAL A 143 7.35 21.87 -7.81
CA VAL A 143 7.04 21.20 -9.07
C VAL A 143 5.88 20.26 -8.76
N ASP A 144 4.76 20.40 -9.47
CA ASP A 144 3.61 19.52 -9.28
C ASP A 144 3.87 18.10 -9.81
N GLU A 145 3.03 17.17 -9.42
CA GLU A 145 3.17 15.75 -9.77
C GLU A 145 3.09 15.54 -11.30
N GLU A 146 2.20 16.25 -11.99
CA GLU A 146 2.03 16.13 -13.43
C GLU A 146 3.31 16.56 -14.17
N THR A 147 3.97 17.62 -13.71
CA THR A 147 5.24 18.09 -14.25
C THR A 147 6.39 17.09 -14.00
N LEU A 148 6.41 16.42 -12.84
CA LEU A 148 7.43 15.42 -12.53
C LEU A 148 7.27 14.15 -13.38
N VAL A 149 6.05 13.72 -13.64
CA VAL A 149 5.74 12.52 -14.42
C VAL A 149 5.85 12.79 -15.92
N ASN A 150 5.50 14.00 -16.38
CA ASN A 150 5.54 14.40 -17.78
C ASN A 150 6.31 15.73 -18.01
N PRO A 151 7.64 15.73 -17.83
CA PRO A 151 8.47 16.94 -17.81
C PRO A 151 8.57 17.70 -19.13
N SER A 152 8.12 17.12 -20.24
CA SER A 152 8.17 17.77 -21.57
C SER A 152 7.27 19.01 -21.67
N ALA A 153 6.26 19.16 -20.82
CA ALA A 153 5.36 20.30 -20.80
C ALA A 153 5.97 21.58 -20.17
N TYR A 154 7.08 21.46 -19.42
CA TYR A 154 7.66 22.54 -18.60
C TYR A 154 9.16 22.75 -18.84
N SER A 155 9.63 22.53 -20.05
CA SER A 155 11.04 22.47 -20.41
C SER A 155 11.91 23.70 -20.07
N ALA A 156 11.31 24.89 -19.87
CA ALA A 156 12.08 26.13 -19.64
C ALA A 156 12.67 26.27 -18.24
N LYS A 157 12.21 25.50 -17.25
CA LYS A 157 12.64 25.62 -15.85
C LYS A 157 13.33 24.36 -15.31
N ILE A 158 13.25 23.24 -16.03
CA ILE A 158 13.85 21.96 -15.65
C ILE A 158 15.21 21.84 -16.32
N ILE A 159 16.28 21.78 -15.52
CA ILE A 159 17.66 21.58 -16.00
C ILE A 159 17.87 20.09 -16.31
N LYS A 160 17.37 19.22 -15.45
CA LYS A 160 17.51 17.76 -15.58
C LYS A 160 16.41 17.07 -14.80
N ASN A 161 15.95 15.94 -15.28
CA ASN A 161 14.97 15.08 -14.60
C ASN A 161 15.31 13.61 -14.79
N GLY A 162 14.60 12.76 -14.10
CA GLY A 162 14.73 11.32 -14.23
C GLY A 162 13.91 10.56 -13.22
N THR A 163 14.09 9.25 -13.26
CA THR A 163 13.47 8.33 -12.32
C THR A 163 14.53 7.45 -11.67
N VAL A 164 14.31 7.03 -10.45
CA VAL A 164 15.12 6.03 -9.76
C VAL A 164 14.21 5.03 -9.08
N LYS A 165 14.51 3.73 -9.27
CA LYS A 165 13.85 2.67 -8.49
C LYS A 165 14.52 2.57 -7.14
N VAL A 166 13.71 2.55 -6.09
CA VAL A 166 14.16 2.32 -4.72
C VAL A 166 13.55 1.01 -4.22
N GLY A 167 14.36 0.23 -3.52
CA GLY A 167 13.96 -0.96 -2.82
C GLY A 167 14.02 -0.72 -1.31
N THR A 168 13.29 -1.48 -0.54
CA THR A 168 13.46 -1.62 0.91
C THR A 168 14.62 -2.53 1.23
#